data_d32bbca0cfedeee436f21ea6c256cab7
#
_entry.id   d32bbca0cfedeee436f21ea6c256cab7
#
_cell.length_a   1.000
_cell.length_b   1.000
_cell.length_c   1.000
_cell.angle_alpha   90.00
_cell.angle_beta   90.00
_cell.angle_gamma   90.00
#
_symmetry.space_group_name_H-M   'P 1'
#
loop_
_entity.id
_entity.type
_entity.pdbx_description
1 polymer ?
#
loop_
_entity_poly.entity_id
_entity_poly.type
_entity_poly.pdbx_seq_one_letter_code
_entity_poly.pdbx_strand_id
1 'polypeptide(L)'
;WIRPAALAAAAFGALTIFSGGMVLFGPEAAQRAAGNAVPFVVIFNTVAGFAYLIGAYALWQNHPLARWIALAIGVATLIVLAGFAFAALTGTKVELRTALALPFRAGFWLVIAWALWRQARPT
;
A
#
# COMPACT_ATOMS: atom_id res chain seq x y z
N TRP A 1 8.85 8.55 16.54
CA TRP A 1 8.76 7.69 15.34
C TRP A 1 7.56 8.05 14.45
N ILE A 2 6.55 8.70 15.01
CA ILE A 2 5.28 8.94 14.29
C ILE A 2 5.49 9.85 13.09
N ARG A 3 6.20 10.98 13.24
CA ARG A 3 6.42 11.92 12.14
C ARG A 3 7.28 11.35 11.02
N PRO A 4 8.40 10.66 11.31
CA PRO A 4 9.12 9.96 10.25
C PRO A 4 8.28 8.90 9.53
N ALA A 5 7.44 8.16 10.27
CA ALA A 5 6.52 7.21 9.66
C ALA A 5 5.49 7.90 8.77
N ALA A 6 4.97 9.06 9.19
CA ALA A 6 4.04 9.85 8.39
C ALA A 6 4.69 10.32 7.07
N LEU A 7 5.94 10.78 7.13
CA LEU A 7 6.68 11.19 5.93
C LEU A 7 6.91 10.01 5.00
N ALA A 8 7.28 8.85 5.55
CA ALA A 8 7.46 7.64 4.75
C ALA A 8 6.15 7.23 4.08
N ALA A 9 5.03 7.27 4.82
CA ALA A 9 3.72 6.93 4.28
C ALA A 9 3.30 7.90 3.17
N ALA A 10 3.56 9.20 3.35
CA ALA A 10 3.26 10.21 2.34
C ALA A 10 4.09 9.98 1.07
N ALA A 11 5.37 9.67 1.22
CA ALA A 11 6.25 9.36 0.08
C ALA A 11 5.76 8.11 -0.66
N PHE A 12 5.43 7.05 0.08
CA PHE A 12 4.86 5.83 -0.51
C PHE A 12 3.57 6.13 -1.25
N GLY A 13 2.68 6.92 -0.65
CA GLY A 13 1.41 7.27 -1.28
C GLY A 13 1.61 8.02 -2.57
N ALA A 14 2.44 9.05 -2.56
CA ALA A 14 2.71 9.86 -3.75
C ALA A 14 3.34 9.01 -4.87
N LEU A 15 4.35 8.20 -4.53
CA LEU A 15 5.01 7.33 -5.50
C LEU A 15 4.04 6.28 -6.06
N THR A 16 3.18 5.73 -5.21
CA THR A 16 2.21 4.72 -5.60
C THR A 16 1.16 5.30 -6.55
N ILE A 17 0.67 6.51 -6.27
CA ILE A 17 -0.27 7.19 -7.15
C ILE A 17 0.38 7.48 -8.50
N PHE A 18 1.60 7.99 -8.49
CA PHE A 18 2.33 8.29 -9.72
C PHE A 18 2.56 7.01 -10.53
N SER A 19 3.10 5.96 -9.91
CA SER A 19 3.39 4.70 -10.59
C SER A 19 2.12 4.04 -11.13
N GLY A 20 1.06 3.96 -10.31
CA GLY A 20 -0.20 3.36 -10.72
C GLY A 20 -0.86 4.16 -11.84
N GLY A 21 -0.84 5.49 -11.73
CA GLY A 21 -1.38 6.35 -12.76
C GLY A 21 -0.66 6.20 -14.10
N MET A 22 0.67 6.07 -14.06
CA MET A 22 1.46 5.85 -15.29
C MET A 22 1.15 4.51 -15.94
N VAL A 23 0.93 3.46 -15.13
CA VAL A 23 0.56 2.14 -15.68
C VAL A 23 -0.85 2.19 -16.27
N LEU A 24 -1.80 2.85 -15.61
CA LEU A 24 -3.20 2.84 -16.03
C LEU A 24 -3.48 3.83 -17.17
N PHE A 25 -2.86 5.02 -17.15
CA PHE A 25 -3.21 6.13 -18.02
C PHE A 25 -2.03 6.75 -18.75
N GLY A 26 -0.81 6.30 -18.45
CA GLY A 26 0.40 6.90 -18.98
C GLY A 26 0.76 6.45 -20.40
N PRO A 27 1.91 6.91 -20.92
CA PRO A 27 2.39 6.50 -22.23
C PRO A 27 2.58 4.99 -22.33
N GLU A 28 2.50 4.48 -23.55
CA GLU A 28 2.70 3.06 -23.84
C GLU A 28 4.05 2.55 -23.33
N ALA A 29 5.07 3.40 -23.40
CA ALA A 29 6.40 3.02 -22.88
C ALA A 29 6.35 2.71 -21.38
N ALA A 30 5.58 3.49 -20.59
CA ALA A 30 5.41 3.23 -19.16
C ALA A 30 4.64 1.94 -18.92
N GLN A 31 3.61 1.68 -19.74
CA GLN A 31 2.84 0.44 -19.64
C GLN A 31 3.69 -0.78 -19.96
N ARG A 32 4.54 -0.68 -20.97
CA ARG A 32 5.48 -1.76 -21.31
C ARG A 32 6.51 -1.98 -20.23
N ALA A 33 7.01 -0.91 -19.61
CA ALA A 33 8.00 -1.01 -18.53
C ALA A 33 7.42 -1.69 -17.29
N ALA A 34 6.09 -1.61 -17.09
CA ALA A 34 5.43 -2.30 -15.98
C ALA A 34 5.37 -3.81 -16.18
N GLY A 35 5.50 -4.29 -17.42
CA GLY A 35 5.51 -5.73 -17.75
C GLY A 35 4.17 -6.39 -17.48
N ASN A 36 4.19 -7.50 -16.75
CA ASN A 36 3.00 -8.30 -16.46
C ASN A 36 2.23 -7.77 -15.23
N ALA A 37 1.87 -6.48 -15.25
CA ALA A 37 1.11 -5.89 -14.17
C ALA A 37 -0.29 -6.52 -14.11
N VAL A 38 -0.71 -6.94 -12.92
CA VAL A 38 -2.04 -7.51 -12.70
C VAL A 38 -3.02 -6.36 -12.51
N PRO A 39 -4.03 -6.20 -13.38
CA PRO A 39 -4.87 -4.97 -13.37
C PRO A 39 -5.52 -4.67 -12.04
N PHE A 40 -6.11 -5.67 -11.36
CA PHE A 40 -6.80 -5.40 -10.10
C PHE A 40 -5.81 -4.94 -9.01
N VAL A 41 -4.56 -5.44 -9.04
CA VAL A 41 -3.52 -5.02 -8.09
C VAL A 41 -3.11 -3.58 -8.37
N VAL A 42 -2.93 -3.22 -9.64
CA VAL A 42 -2.55 -1.85 -10.02
C VAL A 42 -3.62 -0.85 -9.61
N ILE A 43 -4.89 -1.19 -9.89
CA ILE A 43 -6.02 -0.33 -9.51
C ILE A 43 -6.07 -0.19 -7.99
N PHE A 44 -5.97 -1.30 -7.26
CA PHE A 44 -5.96 -1.27 -5.79
C PHE A 44 -4.82 -0.40 -5.28
N ASN A 45 -3.60 -0.59 -5.79
CA ASN A 45 -2.44 0.17 -5.33
C ASN A 45 -2.59 1.66 -5.59
N THR A 46 -3.16 2.04 -6.74
CA THR A 46 -3.39 3.45 -7.07
C THR A 46 -4.39 4.07 -6.10
N VAL A 47 -5.50 3.39 -5.82
CA VAL A 47 -6.49 3.85 -4.85
C VAL A 47 -5.90 3.87 -3.45
N ALA A 48 -5.14 2.83 -3.10
CA ALA A 48 -4.49 2.74 -1.79
C ALA A 48 -3.48 3.87 -1.57
N GLY A 49 -2.85 4.37 -2.64
CA GLY A 49 -1.96 5.52 -2.54
C GLY A 49 -2.64 6.74 -1.93
N PHE A 50 -3.89 7.01 -2.31
CA PHE A 50 -4.67 8.07 -1.69
C PHE A 50 -4.94 7.77 -0.22
N ALA A 51 -5.26 6.51 0.12
CA ALA A 51 -5.45 6.10 1.51
C ALA A 51 -4.15 6.26 2.31
N TYR A 52 -2.99 6.01 1.70
CA TYR A 52 -1.69 6.23 2.34
C TYR A 52 -1.49 7.70 2.70
N LEU A 53 -1.90 8.62 1.83
CA LEU A 53 -1.80 10.06 2.11
C LEU A 53 -2.71 10.45 3.26
N ILE A 54 -3.93 9.91 3.30
CA ILE A 54 -4.86 10.15 4.41
C ILE A 54 -4.27 9.58 5.71
N GLY A 55 -3.71 8.38 5.67
CA GLY A 55 -3.06 7.77 6.82
C GLY A 55 -1.85 8.58 7.29
N ALA A 56 -1.05 9.09 6.34
CA ALA A 56 0.10 9.93 6.66
C ALA A 56 -0.34 11.21 7.36
N TYR A 57 -1.39 11.86 6.89
CA TYR A 57 -1.94 13.04 7.53
C TYR A 57 -2.42 12.74 8.94
N ALA A 58 -3.15 11.63 9.11
CA ALA A 58 -3.64 11.22 10.43
C ALA A 58 -2.48 10.95 11.40
N LEU A 59 -1.40 10.30 10.90
CA LEU A 59 -0.20 10.07 11.70
C LEU A 59 0.46 11.38 12.10
N TRP A 60 0.60 12.31 11.14
CA TRP A 60 1.25 13.60 11.41
C TRP A 60 0.51 14.37 12.49
N GLN A 61 -0.82 14.34 12.46
CA GLN A 61 -1.67 14.99 13.44
C GLN A 61 -1.84 14.19 14.73
N ASN A 62 -1.25 12.99 14.79
CA ASN A 62 -1.42 12.07 15.91
C ASN A 62 -2.90 11.81 16.23
N HIS A 63 -3.69 11.65 15.16
CA HIS A 63 -5.13 11.47 15.26
C HIS A 63 -5.47 10.06 15.76
N PRO A 64 -6.50 9.91 16.62
CA PRO A 64 -6.86 8.58 17.13
C PRO A 64 -7.28 7.58 16.05
N LEU A 65 -7.80 8.06 14.92
CA LEU A 65 -8.19 7.18 13.82
C LEU A 65 -7.01 6.62 13.02
N ALA A 66 -5.78 7.15 13.23
CA ALA A 66 -4.60 6.67 12.48
C ALA A 66 -4.42 5.16 12.62
N ARG A 67 -4.61 4.60 13.81
CA ARG A 67 -4.47 3.16 14.05
C ARG A 67 -5.50 2.34 13.24
N TRP A 68 -6.71 2.85 13.13
CA TRP A 68 -7.76 2.18 12.35
C TRP A 68 -7.49 2.27 10.86
N ILE A 69 -7.01 3.43 10.39
CA ILE A 69 -6.65 3.62 8.99
C ILE A 69 -5.49 2.69 8.64
N ALA A 70 -4.45 2.63 9.48
CA ALA A 70 -3.29 1.76 9.23
C ALA A 70 -3.71 0.28 9.21
N LEU A 71 -4.55 -0.13 10.14
CA LEU A 71 -5.05 -1.51 10.19
C LEU A 71 -5.87 -1.83 8.93
N ALA A 72 -6.75 -0.92 8.52
CA ALA A 72 -7.58 -1.12 7.34
C ALA A 72 -6.73 -1.27 6.08
N ILE A 73 -5.71 -0.42 5.91
CA ILE A 73 -4.80 -0.49 4.76
C ILE A 73 -4.04 -1.81 4.77
N GLY A 74 -3.50 -2.20 5.94
CA GLY A 74 -2.73 -3.43 6.06
C GLY A 74 -3.56 -4.67 5.74
N VAL A 75 -4.77 -4.75 6.30
CA VAL A 75 -5.67 -5.89 6.08
C VAL A 75 -6.13 -5.93 4.62
N ALA A 76 -6.51 -4.78 4.04
CA ALA A 76 -6.91 -4.71 2.64
C ALA A 76 -5.78 -5.18 1.72
N THR A 77 -4.54 -4.79 2.03
CA THR A 77 -3.38 -5.21 1.26
C THR A 77 -3.15 -6.72 1.37
N LEU A 78 -3.36 -7.31 2.56
CA LEU A 78 -3.28 -8.76 2.72
C LEU A 78 -4.32 -9.49 1.87
N ILE A 79 -5.53 -8.96 1.79
CA ILE A 79 -6.59 -9.54 0.96
C ILE A 79 -6.19 -9.51 -0.51
N VAL A 80 -5.65 -8.38 -0.97
CA VAL A 80 -5.17 -8.24 -2.36
C VAL A 80 -3.97 -9.16 -2.60
N LEU A 81 -3.07 -9.31 -1.62
CA LEU A 81 -1.96 -10.24 -1.72
C LEU A 81 -2.46 -11.68 -1.90
N ALA A 82 -3.49 -12.08 -1.17
CA ALA A 82 -4.09 -13.41 -1.32
C ALA A 82 -4.66 -13.61 -2.73
N GLY A 83 -5.36 -12.60 -3.26
CA GLY A 83 -5.87 -12.64 -4.63
C GLY A 83 -4.76 -12.69 -5.67
N PHE A 84 -3.69 -11.93 -5.45
CA PHE A 84 -2.50 -11.96 -6.32
C PHE A 84 -1.85 -13.34 -6.31
N ALA A 85 -1.67 -13.93 -5.13
CA ALA A 85 -1.08 -15.26 -5.01
C ALA A 85 -1.95 -16.32 -5.70
N PHE A 86 -3.27 -16.23 -5.56
CA PHE A 86 -4.20 -17.13 -6.23
C PHE A 86 -4.06 -17.01 -7.75
N ALA A 87 -4.00 -15.78 -8.27
CA ALA A 87 -3.82 -15.55 -9.71
C ALA A 87 -2.51 -16.14 -10.21
N ALA A 88 -1.42 -15.95 -9.45
CA ALA A 88 -0.11 -16.50 -9.81
C ALA A 88 -0.13 -18.03 -9.84
N LEU A 89 -0.77 -18.64 -8.84
CA LEU A 89 -0.86 -20.10 -8.74
C LEU A 89 -1.73 -20.70 -9.84
N THR A 90 -2.69 -19.94 -10.38
CA THR A 90 -3.57 -20.41 -11.46
C THR A 90 -3.05 -20.06 -12.85
N GLY A 91 -1.81 -19.63 -12.97
CA GLY A 91 -1.14 -19.46 -14.25
C GLY A 91 -1.06 -18.04 -14.79
N THR A 92 -1.57 -17.04 -14.08
CA THR A 92 -1.41 -15.65 -14.48
C THR A 92 0.05 -15.23 -14.36
N LYS A 93 0.59 -14.65 -15.41
CA LYS A 93 1.96 -14.11 -15.38
C LYS A 93 1.98 -12.87 -14.49
N VAL A 94 2.94 -12.82 -13.57
CA VAL A 94 3.07 -11.74 -12.59
C VAL A 94 4.51 -11.26 -12.53
N GLU A 95 4.67 -10.03 -12.01
CA GLU A 95 5.99 -9.45 -11.81
C GLU A 95 6.50 -9.73 -10.41
N LEU A 96 7.78 -10.07 -10.30
CA LEU A 96 8.44 -10.32 -9.02
C LEU A 96 8.37 -9.06 -8.13
N ARG A 97 8.48 -7.86 -8.74
CA ARG A 97 8.37 -6.60 -7.97
C ARG A 97 7.07 -6.52 -7.20
N THR A 98 5.96 -6.89 -7.82
CA THR A 98 4.64 -6.89 -7.15
C THR A 98 4.59 -7.94 -6.06
N ALA A 99 5.14 -9.13 -6.32
CA ALA A 99 5.17 -10.21 -5.34
C ALA A 99 5.96 -9.83 -4.09
N LEU A 100 6.99 -8.99 -4.22
CA LEU A 100 7.78 -8.50 -3.08
C LEU A 100 7.16 -7.26 -2.46
N ALA A 101 6.59 -6.37 -3.28
CA ALA A 101 6.04 -5.09 -2.81
C ALA A 101 4.79 -5.26 -1.96
N LEU A 102 3.89 -6.20 -2.32
CA LEU A 102 2.64 -6.37 -1.57
C LEU A 102 2.88 -6.80 -0.13
N PRO A 103 3.71 -7.83 0.17
CA PRO A 103 4.01 -8.18 1.56
C PRO A 103 4.69 -7.04 2.31
N PHE A 104 5.59 -6.30 1.65
CA PHE A 104 6.28 -5.16 2.26
C PHE A 104 5.28 -4.06 2.64
N ARG A 105 4.35 -3.73 1.74
CA ARG A 105 3.33 -2.71 2.01
C ARG A 105 2.40 -3.13 3.14
N ALA A 106 1.95 -4.38 3.13
CA ALA A 106 1.11 -4.93 4.20
C ALA A 106 1.86 -4.87 5.53
N GLY A 107 3.11 -5.32 5.54
CA GLY A 107 3.95 -5.33 6.74
C GLY A 107 4.17 -3.92 7.29
N PHE A 108 4.45 -2.96 6.42
CA PHE A 108 4.67 -1.57 6.80
C PHE A 108 3.46 -1.02 7.58
N TRP A 109 2.26 -1.16 7.01
CA TRP A 109 1.06 -0.61 7.63
C TRP A 109 0.62 -1.40 8.86
N LEU A 110 0.82 -2.73 8.85
CA LEU A 110 0.49 -3.56 10.02
C LEU A 110 1.43 -3.27 11.20
N VAL A 111 2.71 -3.01 10.92
CA VAL A 111 3.66 -2.61 11.97
C VAL A 111 3.27 -1.25 12.55
N ILE A 112 2.89 -0.30 11.70
CA ILE A 112 2.40 1.00 12.16
C ILE A 112 1.16 0.82 13.03
N ALA A 113 0.20 0.01 12.58
CA ALA A 113 -1.02 -0.28 13.34
C ALA A 113 -0.69 -0.90 14.70
N TRP A 114 0.20 -1.89 14.71
CA TRP A 114 0.63 -2.54 15.95
C TRP A 114 1.26 -1.54 16.92
N ALA A 115 2.15 -0.70 16.41
CA ALA A 115 2.84 0.29 17.26
C ALA A 115 1.84 1.31 17.82
N LEU A 116 0.88 1.77 17.00
CA LEU A 116 -0.14 2.72 17.46
C LEU A 116 -1.07 2.10 18.49
N TRP A 117 -1.49 0.85 18.30
CA TRP A 117 -2.32 0.15 19.28
C TRP A 117 -1.58 -0.02 20.59
N ARG A 118 -0.28 -0.34 20.52
CA ARG A 118 0.53 -0.49 21.72
C ARG A 118 0.66 0.81 22.50
N GLN A 119 0.82 1.94 21.80
CA GLN A 119 0.87 3.25 22.44
C GLN A 119 -0.47 3.67 23.06
N ALA A 120 -1.59 3.23 22.47
CA ALA A 120 -2.92 3.58 22.92
C ALA A 120 -3.35 2.82 24.17
N ARG A 121 -2.64 1.75 24.56
CA ARG A 121 -3.00 0.98 25.75
C ARG A 121 -2.79 1.80 27.01
N PRO A 122 -3.78 1.82 27.93
CA PRO A 122 -3.57 2.42 29.23
C PRO A 122 -2.46 1.67 29.96
N THR A 123 -1.58 2.40 30.56
CA THR A 123 -0.51 1.84 31.37
C THR A 123 -0.94 1.72 32.82
#